data_b45cfb998aa845731b646fc1fa35a6ae
#
_entry.id   b45cfb998aa845731b646fc1fa35a6ae
#
_cell.length_a   1.000
_cell.length_b   1.000
_cell.length_c   1.000
_cell.angle_alpha   90.00
_cell.angle_beta   90.00
_cell.angle_gamma   90.00
#
_symmetry.space_group_name_H-M   'P 1'
#
loop_
_entity.id
_entity.type
_entity.pdbx_description
1 polymer ?
#
loop_
_entity_poly.entity_id
_entity_poly.type
_entity_poly.pdbx_seq_one_letter_code
_entity_poly.pdbx_strand_id
1 'polypeptide(L)'
;MPYSVVAGQLLAGYLAHRRTITTARGALFVSESPRNRAAGVSPWTWSKVVRSIAVRAGVEAFSTHTLRHLCLTDLARSGWELHQIATFAGHQKTDTTQRYIHLSGRDLADRLERGMTQIHAQRVAQISEALS
;
A
#
# COMPACT_ATOMS: atom_id res chain seq x y z
N MET A 1 -5.86 1.49 12.09
CA MET A 1 -5.13 1.63 10.81
C MET A 1 -6.07 2.27 9.80
N PRO A 2 -5.71 3.37 9.17
CA PRO A 2 -6.53 3.97 8.12
C PRO A 2 -6.56 3.05 6.88
N TYR A 3 -7.67 3.05 6.16
CA TYR A 3 -7.84 2.34 4.90
C TYR A 3 -8.57 3.24 3.90
N SER A 4 -8.37 2.99 2.60
CA SER A 4 -9.01 3.77 1.55
C SER A 4 -10.52 3.49 1.46
N VAL A 5 -11.27 4.40 0.84
CA VAL A 5 -12.72 4.22 0.61
C VAL A 5 -13.00 2.91 -0.14
N VAL A 6 -12.18 2.60 -1.16
CA VAL A 6 -12.31 1.36 -1.95
C VAL A 6 -12.09 0.13 -1.07
N ALA A 7 -11.05 0.14 -0.22
CA ALA A 7 -10.82 -0.97 0.71
C ALA A 7 -11.98 -1.14 1.70
N GLY A 8 -12.57 -0.03 2.15
CA GLY A 8 -13.77 -0.03 3.00
C GLY A 8 -14.97 -0.68 2.32
N GLN A 9 -15.22 -0.35 1.05
CA GLN A 9 -16.30 -0.93 0.25
C GLN A 9 -16.10 -2.44 0.05
N LEU A 10 -14.88 -2.87 -0.31
CA LEU A 10 -14.55 -4.29 -0.44
C LEU A 10 -14.73 -5.05 0.88
N LEU A 11 -14.30 -4.45 2.00
CA LEU A 11 -14.49 -5.03 3.32
C LEU A 11 -15.96 -5.13 3.70
N ALA A 12 -16.78 -4.12 3.41
CA ALA A 12 -18.21 -4.14 3.66
C ALA A 12 -18.91 -5.24 2.84
N GLY A 13 -18.57 -5.39 1.56
CA GLY A 13 -19.04 -6.48 0.71
C GLY A 13 -18.66 -7.85 1.25
N TYR A 14 -17.40 -8.01 1.66
CA TYR A 14 -16.95 -9.24 2.29
C TYR A 14 -17.68 -9.53 3.59
N LEU A 15 -17.91 -8.55 4.46
CA LEU A 15 -18.62 -8.74 5.72
C LEU A 15 -20.10 -9.14 5.50
N ALA A 16 -20.74 -8.61 4.46
CA ALA A 16 -22.07 -9.05 4.07
C ALA A 16 -22.07 -10.53 3.66
N HIS A 17 -21.12 -10.93 2.80
CA HIS A 17 -20.93 -12.33 2.40
C HIS A 17 -20.56 -13.23 3.60
N ARG A 18 -19.63 -12.79 4.46
CA ARG A 18 -19.25 -13.54 5.67
C ARG A 18 -20.43 -13.89 6.55
N ARG A 19 -21.44 -13.01 6.67
CA ARG A 19 -22.65 -13.27 7.45
C ARG A 19 -23.48 -14.45 6.91
N THR A 20 -23.37 -14.76 5.62
CA THR A 20 -24.01 -15.96 5.04
C THR A 20 -23.29 -17.26 5.40
N ILE A 21 -22.02 -17.16 5.81
CA ILE A 21 -21.19 -18.32 6.20
C ILE A 21 -21.31 -18.55 7.70
N THR A 22 -21.17 -17.50 8.50
CA THR A 22 -21.23 -17.57 9.96
C THR A 22 -21.54 -16.21 10.59
N THR A 23 -22.33 -16.24 11.67
CA THR A 23 -22.56 -15.08 12.54
C THR A 23 -21.64 -15.08 13.76
N ALA A 24 -20.84 -16.13 13.95
CA ALA A 24 -19.94 -16.24 15.09
C ALA A 24 -18.92 -15.11 15.14
N ARG A 25 -18.65 -14.61 16.34
CA ARG A 25 -17.53 -13.69 16.61
C ARG A 25 -16.21 -14.44 16.52
N GLY A 26 -15.15 -13.77 16.10
CA GLY A 26 -13.80 -14.37 16.01
C GLY A 26 -13.02 -13.84 14.82
N ALA A 27 -12.40 -14.75 14.05
CA ALA A 27 -11.59 -14.37 12.91
C ALA A 27 -12.35 -13.53 11.89
N LEU A 28 -11.73 -12.45 11.42
CA LEU A 28 -12.31 -11.59 10.37
C LEU A 28 -12.49 -12.40 9.08
N PHE A 29 -11.44 -13.05 8.61
CA PHE A 29 -11.46 -13.87 7.39
C PHE A 29 -11.72 -15.34 7.75
N VAL A 30 -12.74 -15.91 7.12
CA VAL A 30 -13.17 -17.28 7.38
C VAL A 30 -13.11 -18.15 6.13
N SER A 31 -12.92 -19.43 6.32
CA SER A 31 -12.86 -20.41 5.25
C SER A 31 -14.25 -20.79 4.76
N GLU A 32 -14.39 -20.90 3.45
CA GLU A 32 -15.58 -21.43 2.76
C GLU A 32 -15.43 -22.91 2.37
N SER A 33 -14.25 -23.47 2.59
CA SER A 33 -13.99 -24.87 2.27
C SER A 33 -14.94 -25.79 3.07
N PRO A 34 -15.55 -26.81 2.44
CA PRO A 34 -16.40 -27.77 3.12
C PRO A 34 -15.75 -28.41 4.35
N ARG A 35 -14.44 -28.65 4.28
CA ARG A 35 -13.67 -29.27 5.35
C ARG A 35 -13.50 -28.38 6.60
N ASN A 36 -13.35 -27.07 6.42
CA ASN A 36 -13.04 -26.10 7.47
C ASN A 36 -13.96 -24.89 7.39
N ARG A 37 -15.25 -25.09 7.04
CA ARG A 37 -16.21 -24.00 6.89
C ARG A 37 -16.30 -23.17 8.16
N ALA A 38 -16.28 -21.86 8.00
CA ALA A 38 -16.31 -20.86 9.07
C ALA A 38 -15.09 -20.82 9.99
N ALA A 39 -14.11 -21.70 9.84
CA ALA A 39 -12.84 -21.59 10.57
C ALA A 39 -12.04 -20.37 10.09
N GLY A 40 -11.28 -19.75 10.99
CA GLY A 40 -10.39 -18.63 10.64
C GLY A 40 -9.34 -19.05 9.61
N VAL A 41 -9.11 -18.19 8.61
CA VAL A 41 -8.06 -18.40 7.61
C VAL A 41 -6.70 -18.16 8.27
N SER A 42 -5.84 -19.17 8.28
CA SER A 42 -4.48 -19.06 8.82
C SER A 42 -3.57 -18.26 7.86
N PRO A 43 -2.48 -17.63 8.37
CA PRO A 43 -1.49 -16.97 7.52
C PRO A 43 -0.90 -17.89 6.45
N TRP A 44 -0.74 -19.18 6.77
CA TRP A 44 -0.27 -20.18 5.81
C TRP A 44 -1.28 -20.43 4.67
N THR A 45 -2.56 -20.58 5.01
CA THR A 45 -3.63 -20.72 4.01
C THR A 45 -3.69 -19.50 3.12
N TRP A 46 -3.60 -18.30 3.70
CA TRP A 46 -3.57 -17.05 2.96
C TRP A 46 -2.39 -16.98 1.99
N SER A 47 -1.19 -17.34 2.45
CA SER A 47 0.00 -17.38 1.59
C SER A 47 -0.16 -18.35 0.42
N LYS A 48 -0.79 -19.52 0.63
CA LYS A 48 -1.10 -20.46 -0.45
C LYS A 48 -2.08 -19.89 -1.47
N VAL A 49 -3.12 -19.20 -1.03
CA VAL A 49 -4.11 -18.56 -1.92
C VAL A 49 -3.43 -17.51 -2.79
N VAL A 50 -2.65 -16.61 -2.18
CA VAL A 50 -1.91 -15.57 -2.91
C VAL A 50 -0.98 -16.20 -3.94
N ARG A 51 -0.22 -17.22 -3.56
CA ARG A 51 0.69 -17.92 -4.48
C ARG A 51 -0.06 -18.61 -5.62
N SER A 52 -1.19 -19.26 -5.34
CA SER A 52 -2.01 -19.89 -6.37
C SER A 52 -2.54 -18.89 -7.39
N ILE A 53 -2.99 -17.71 -6.93
CA ILE A 53 -3.44 -16.63 -7.81
C ILE A 53 -2.28 -16.15 -8.69
N ALA A 54 -1.11 -15.92 -8.10
CA ALA A 54 0.07 -15.45 -8.80
C ALA A 54 0.52 -16.45 -9.91
N VAL A 55 0.59 -17.73 -9.59
CA VAL A 55 0.92 -18.78 -10.57
C VAL A 55 -0.09 -18.80 -11.72
N ARG A 56 -1.38 -18.71 -11.44
CA ARG A 56 -2.43 -18.65 -12.48
C ARG A 56 -2.34 -17.40 -13.34
N ALA A 57 -1.82 -16.30 -12.79
CA ALA A 57 -1.59 -15.06 -13.52
C ALA A 57 -0.23 -15.02 -14.24
N GLY A 58 0.56 -16.09 -14.20
CA GLY A 58 1.89 -16.15 -14.81
C GLY A 58 2.94 -15.27 -14.11
N VAL A 59 2.70 -14.89 -12.85
CA VAL A 59 3.62 -14.06 -12.06
C VAL A 59 4.47 -14.95 -11.15
N GLU A 60 5.73 -15.09 -11.48
CA GLU A 60 6.68 -15.85 -10.68
C GLU A 60 7.09 -15.11 -9.40
N ALA A 61 7.51 -15.87 -8.39
CA ALA A 61 8.07 -15.36 -7.12
C ALA A 61 7.20 -14.36 -6.37
N PHE A 62 5.88 -14.41 -6.52
CA PHE A 62 4.94 -13.51 -5.84
C PHE A 62 4.45 -14.09 -4.50
N SER A 63 4.40 -13.26 -3.48
CA SER A 63 4.02 -13.64 -2.13
C SER A 63 3.20 -12.55 -1.42
N THR A 64 2.66 -12.85 -0.25
CA THR A 64 2.03 -11.85 0.62
C THR A 64 2.98 -10.72 0.99
N HIS A 65 4.27 -11.04 1.11
CA HIS A 65 5.32 -10.05 1.39
C HIS A 65 5.56 -9.13 0.20
N THR A 66 5.47 -9.66 -1.02
CA THR A 66 5.53 -8.89 -2.26
C THR A 66 4.41 -7.85 -2.34
N LEU A 67 3.17 -8.22 -1.99
CA LEU A 67 2.04 -7.27 -1.91
C LEU A 67 2.34 -6.10 -0.97
N ARG A 68 2.88 -6.42 0.22
CA ARG A 68 3.28 -5.39 1.19
C ARG A 68 4.36 -4.48 0.63
N HIS A 69 5.41 -5.05 -0.01
CA HIS A 69 6.47 -4.27 -0.62
C HIS A 69 5.97 -3.36 -1.73
N LEU A 70 5.10 -3.85 -2.61
CA LEU A 70 4.49 -3.03 -3.66
C LEU A 70 3.72 -1.85 -3.06
N CYS A 71 2.85 -2.09 -2.08
CA CYS A 71 2.09 -1.03 -1.42
C CYS A 71 3.01 0.05 -0.81
N LEU A 72 4.05 -0.34 -0.08
CA LEU A 72 4.99 0.61 0.53
C LEU A 72 5.83 1.35 -0.51
N THR A 73 6.19 0.68 -1.60
CA THR A 73 6.88 1.27 -2.75
C THR A 73 6.02 2.34 -3.42
N ASP A 74 4.74 2.05 -3.65
CA ASP A 74 3.80 2.99 -4.27
C ASP A 74 3.54 4.21 -3.38
N LEU A 75 3.45 4.02 -2.05
CA LEU A 75 3.37 5.12 -1.10
C LEU A 75 4.63 6.00 -1.16
N ALA A 76 5.82 5.39 -1.20
CA ALA A 76 7.08 6.13 -1.34
C ALA A 76 7.12 6.93 -2.65
N ARG A 77 6.74 6.32 -3.78
CA ARG A 77 6.65 6.98 -5.08
C ARG A 77 5.60 8.10 -5.10
N SER A 78 4.52 7.95 -4.33
CA SER A 78 3.49 8.99 -4.16
C SER A 78 3.93 10.13 -3.25
N GLY A 79 5.19 10.08 -2.76
CA GLY A 79 5.81 11.12 -1.96
C GLY A 79 5.44 11.09 -0.47
N TRP A 80 5.02 9.96 0.03
CA TRP A 80 4.88 9.78 1.47
C TRP A 80 6.25 9.80 2.13
N GLU A 81 6.32 10.44 3.27
CA GLU A 81 7.54 10.48 4.06
C GLU A 81 7.81 9.12 4.73
N LEU A 82 9.08 8.82 4.95
CA LEU A 82 9.53 7.54 5.47
C LEU A 82 8.88 7.16 6.80
N HIS A 83 8.70 8.15 7.70
CA HIS A 83 8.05 7.92 8.99
C HIS A 83 6.55 7.61 8.86
N GLN A 84 5.86 8.21 7.87
CA GLN A 84 4.46 7.93 7.56
C GLN A 84 4.31 6.50 7.04
N ILE A 85 5.21 6.09 6.14
CA ILE A 85 5.26 4.72 5.60
C ILE A 85 5.54 3.73 6.72
N ALA A 86 6.50 4.00 7.61
CA ALA A 86 6.83 3.15 8.75
C ALA A 86 5.62 2.97 9.70
N THR A 87 4.94 4.07 10.01
CA THR A 87 3.73 4.07 10.84
C THR A 87 2.61 3.26 10.18
N PHE A 88 2.35 3.51 8.90
CA PHE A 88 1.35 2.77 8.12
C PHE A 88 1.67 1.28 8.06
N ALA A 89 2.94 0.94 7.85
CA ALA A 89 3.41 -0.44 7.80
C ALA A 89 3.40 -1.14 9.17
N GLY A 90 3.28 -0.41 10.28
CA GLY A 90 3.39 -0.98 11.61
C GLY A 90 4.81 -1.47 11.93
N HIS A 91 5.83 -0.85 11.34
CA HIS A 91 7.22 -1.18 11.64
C HIS A 91 7.60 -0.63 13.02
N GLN A 92 7.99 -1.51 13.94
CA GLN A 92 8.51 -1.12 15.25
C GLN A 92 9.93 -0.54 15.17
N LYS A 93 10.68 -0.83 14.09
CA LYS A 93 12.02 -0.33 13.82
C LYS A 93 12.07 0.31 12.43
N THR A 94 12.65 1.48 12.36
CA THR A 94 12.80 2.27 11.11
C THR A 94 13.72 1.64 10.09
N ASP A 95 14.65 0.76 10.52
CA ASP A 95 15.64 0.10 9.63
C ASP A 95 14.99 -0.64 8.46
N THR A 96 13.82 -1.22 8.68
CA THR A 96 13.10 -1.94 7.61
C THR A 96 12.53 -1.00 6.55
N THR A 97 12.30 0.26 6.92
CA THR A 97 11.74 1.29 6.03
C THR A 97 12.84 2.00 5.24
N GLN A 98 14.09 1.95 5.69
CA GLN A 98 15.24 2.54 5.00
C GLN A 98 15.47 1.97 3.58
N ARG A 99 15.00 0.75 3.31
CA ARG A 99 15.03 0.16 1.96
C ARG A 99 14.28 0.97 0.91
N TYR A 100 13.37 1.85 1.32
CA TYR A 100 12.56 2.68 0.43
C TYR A 100 13.16 4.08 0.20
N ILE A 101 14.24 4.44 0.91
CA ILE A 101 14.93 5.74 0.78
C ILE A 101 15.43 5.96 -0.65
N HIS A 102 15.94 4.91 -1.32
CA HIS A 102 16.44 5.02 -2.69
C HIS A 102 15.34 5.32 -3.72
N LEU A 103 14.10 4.95 -3.44
CA LEU A 103 12.95 5.24 -4.31
C LEU A 103 12.50 6.69 -4.14
N SER A 104 12.51 7.20 -2.91
CA SER A 104 12.20 8.61 -2.63
C SER A 104 13.28 9.57 -3.14
N GLY A 105 14.54 9.13 -3.26
CA GLY A 105 15.65 9.96 -3.72
C GLY A 105 15.56 10.39 -5.19
N ARG A 106 15.12 9.50 -6.09
CA ARG A 106 14.88 9.85 -7.52
C ARG A 106 13.67 10.77 -7.67
N ASP A 107 12.57 10.44 -6.99
CA ASP A 107 11.37 11.27 -6.98
C ASP A 107 11.63 12.63 -6.33
N LEU A 108 12.54 12.72 -5.37
CA LEU A 108 12.95 13.98 -4.75
C LEU A 108 13.72 14.87 -5.73
N ALA A 109 14.62 14.31 -6.55
CA ALA A 109 15.35 15.05 -7.58
C ALA A 109 14.38 15.63 -8.62
N ASP A 110 13.45 14.81 -9.12
CA ASP A 110 12.43 15.22 -10.11
C ASP A 110 11.46 16.27 -9.53
N ARG A 111 11.13 16.17 -8.24
CA ARG A 111 10.31 17.17 -7.53
C ARG A 111 11.06 18.47 -7.32
N LEU A 112 12.34 18.39 -6.96
CA LEU A 112 13.19 19.55 -6.80
C LEU A 112 13.32 20.30 -8.13
N GLU A 113 13.59 19.59 -9.21
CA GLU A 113 13.70 20.17 -10.54
C GLU A 113 12.41 20.88 -10.97
N ARG A 114 11.26 20.21 -10.86
CA ARG A 114 9.95 20.80 -11.15
C ARG A 114 9.64 22.01 -10.26
N GLY A 115 9.89 21.88 -8.96
CA GLY A 115 9.67 22.96 -7.98
C GLY A 115 10.56 24.16 -8.26
N MET A 116 11.84 23.94 -8.55
CA MET A 116 12.77 25.01 -8.88
C MET A 116 12.44 25.70 -10.19
N THR A 117 12.03 24.96 -11.21
CA THR A 117 11.58 25.53 -12.49
C THR A 117 10.39 26.47 -12.27
N GLN A 118 9.40 26.06 -11.47
CA GLN A 118 8.24 26.90 -11.17
C GLN A 118 8.61 28.14 -10.34
N ILE A 119 9.49 27.99 -9.33
CA ILE A 119 9.97 29.10 -8.51
C ILE A 119 10.76 30.10 -9.38
N HIS A 120 11.63 29.63 -10.26
CA HIS A 120 12.38 30.49 -11.17
C HIS A 120 11.47 31.28 -12.11
N ALA A 121 10.48 30.63 -12.71
CA ALA A 121 9.50 31.29 -13.58
C ALA A 121 8.74 32.41 -12.86
N GLN A 122 8.27 32.12 -11.63
CA GLN A 122 7.58 33.13 -10.80
C GLN A 122 8.48 34.31 -10.45
N ARG A 123 9.74 34.06 -10.06
CA ARG A 123 10.70 35.12 -9.72
C ARG A 123 11.04 36.01 -10.93
N VAL A 124 11.25 35.37 -12.08
CA VAL A 124 11.50 36.13 -13.33
C VAL A 124 10.31 37.02 -13.67
N ALA A 125 9.07 36.51 -13.56
CA ALA A 125 7.89 37.32 -13.77
C ALA A 125 7.79 38.53 -12.82
N GLN A 126 8.02 38.30 -11.51
CA GLN A 126 8.01 39.36 -10.50
C GLN A 126 9.08 40.43 -10.75
N ILE A 127 10.30 40.02 -11.15
CA ILE A 127 11.37 40.97 -11.46
C ILE A 127 11.02 41.78 -12.72
N SER A 128 10.45 41.15 -13.76
CA SER A 128 10.04 41.84 -15.00
C SER A 128 8.93 42.85 -14.72
N GLU A 129 7.98 42.54 -13.84
CA GLU A 129 6.90 43.43 -13.45
C GLU A 129 7.40 44.61 -12.60
N ALA A 130 8.42 44.39 -11.76
CA ALA A 130 9.01 45.45 -10.94
C ALA A 130 9.91 46.44 -11.73
N LEU A 131 10.34 46.05 -12.95
CA LEU A 131 11.20 46.86 -13.82
C LEU A 131 10.42 47.58 -14.92
N SER A 132 9.13 47.34 -15.05
CA SER A 132 8.21 48.01 -15.99
C SER A 132 7.41 49.11 -15.32
#